data_cb0a948b76b6e2ce6e9980fd92e3ccc8
#
_entry.id   cb0a948b76b6e2ce6e9980fd92e3ccc8
#
_cell.length_a   1.000
_cell.length_b   1.000
_cell.length_c   1.000
_cell.angle_alpha   90.00
_cell.angle_beta   90.00
_cell.angle_gamma   90.00
#
_symmetry.space_group_name_H-M   'P 1'
#
loop_
_entity.id
_entity.type
_entity.pdbx_description
1 polymer ?
#
loop_
_entity_poly.entity_id
_entity_poly.type
_entity_poly.pdbx_seq_one_letter_code
_entity_poly.pdbx_strand_id
1 'polypeptide(L)'
;TCALPILGNKVIEAKHVAKAFGDKLLFDDLNFMLPPNGIVGIIGPNGAGKTTLFRLIMGLEKADKGEFEVGETVKVAYVDQQHKDIDPNKSVYQVISGGNDLIRMGGRDINARAYLSRFNFSGADQEKLCGVLSGGERNRLHLALCLKEEGNVLLLDEPTNDIDVNTLRALEEGLEDFAGCAVVISHDRWFLDRICTHILAFEGDSNVFFFEGSYSEYEENKQKRLGKEEPTRVRYRKLMND
;
A
#
# COMPACT_ATOMS: atom_id res chain seq x y z
N THR A 1 -0.89 19.75 21.13
CA THR A 1 -0.05 18.63 20.68
C THR A 1 -0.97 17.51 20.24
N CYS A 2 -1.36 17.49 18.95
CA CYS A 2 -1.86 16.25 18.35
C CYS A 2 -0.64 15.37 18.11
N ALA A 3 -0.34 14.47 19.06
CA ALA A 3 0.54 13.35 18.79
C ALA A 3 -0.20 12.47 17.76
N LEU A 4 0.52 12.03 16.72
CA LEU A 4 0.04 10.93 15.87
C LEU A 4 -0.40 9.80 16.81
N PRO A 5 -1.52 9.12 16.55
CA PRO A 5 -1.93 8.01 17.38
C PRO A 5 -0.78 7.01 17.43
N ILE A 6 -0.22 6.83 18.63
CA ILE A 6 0.85 5.88 18.88
C ILE A 6 0.29 4.51 18.48
N LEU A 7 0.94 3.85 17.52
CA LEU A 7 0.63 2.47 17.17
C LEU A 7 0.81 1.64 18.44
N GLY A 8 -0.24 0.94 18.85
CA GLY A 8 -0.16 -0.03 19.93
C GLY A 8 0.82 -1.16 19.57
N ASN A 9 1.12 -2.04 20.51
CA ASN A 9 2.02 -3.19 20.30
C ASN A 9 1.56 -4.15 19.18
N LYS A 10 0.28 -4.07 18.79
CA LYS A 10 -0.32 -4.84 17.69
C LYS A 10 -0.87 -3.86 16.66
N VAL A 11 -0.35 -3.91 15.43
CA VAL A 11 -0.84 -3.11 14.31
C VAL A 11 -1.85 -3.92 13.50
N ILE A 12 -1.40 -4.96 12.81
CA ILE A 12 -2.23 -5.93 12.08
C ILE A 12 -1.59 -7.29 12.30
N GLU A 13 -2.39 -8.27 12.69
CA GLU A 13 -1.95 -9.64 12.90
C GLU A 13 -2.90 -10.60 12.20
N ALA A 14 -2.34 -11.53 11.43
CA ALA A 14 -3.06 -12.64 10.81
C ALA A 14 -2.51 -13.96 11.35
N LYS A 15 -3.39 -14.85 11.82
CA LYS A 15 -3.05 -16.17 12.35
C LYS A 15 -3.92 -17.23 11.67
N HIS A 16 -3.28 -18.13 10.95
CA HIS A 16 -3.92 -19.24 10.28
C HIS A 16 -5.13 -18.82 9.42
N VAL A 17 -5.03 -17.66 8.76
CA VAL A 17 -6.13 -17.06 8.02
C VAL A 17 -6.30 -17.73 6.67
N ALA A 18 -7.53 -18.16 6.39
CA ALA A 18 -7.94 -18.65 5.07
C ALA A 18 -9.04 -17.76 4.48
N LYS A 19 -9.01 -17.60 3.15
CA LYS A 19 -10.03 -16.88 2.39
C LYS A 19 -10.27 -17.53 1.04
N ALA A 20 -11.55 -17.74 0.72
CA ALA A 20 -11.98 -18.27 -0.55
C ALA A 20 -13.15 -17.46 -1.13
N PHE A 21 -13.36 -17.54 -2.43
CA PHE A 21 -14.56 -17.08 -3.11
C PHE A 21 -15.12 -18.21 -3.99
N GLY A 22 -16.27 -18.74 -3.61
CA GLY A 22 -16.82 -19.96 -4.23
C GLY A 22 -15.81 -21.11 -4.11
N ASP A 23 -15.50 -21.75 -5.23
CA ASP A 23 -14.54 -22.87 -5.28
C ASP A 23 -13.06 -22.45 -5.35
N LYS A 24 -12.79 -21.14 -5.33
CA LYS A 24 -11.45 -20.59 -5.46
C LYS A 24 -10.88 -20.23 -4.12
N LEU A 25 -9.97 -21.08 -3.60
CA LEU A 25 -9.17 -20.78 -2.42
C LEU A 25 -8.07 -19.78 -2.79
N LEU A 26 -8.10 -18.57 -2.23
CA LEU A 26 -7.10 -17.54 -2.50
C LEU A 26 -5.82 -17.80 -1.70
N PHE A 27 -5.98 -17.99 -0.40
CA PHE A 27 -4.88 -18.37 0.50
C PHE A 27 -5.42 -19.21 1.64
N ASP A 28 -4.55 -20.08 2.11
CA ASP A 28 -4.75 -20.95 3.25
C ASP A 28 -3.56 -20.78 4.19
N ASP A 29 -3.83 -20.79 5.49
CA ASP A 29 -2.80 -20.66 6.53
C ASP A 29 -1.94 -19.38 6.43
N LEU A 30 -2.53 -18.25 6.06
CA LEU A 30 -1.83 -16.97 6.04
C LEU A 30 -1.45 -16.54 7.47
N ASN A 31 -0.15 -16.39 7.70
CA ASN A 31 0.40 -15.92 8.95
C ASN A 31 1.33 -14.74 8.67
N PHE A 32 0.97 -13.56 9.19
CA PHE A 32 1.87 -12.41 9.16
C PHE A 32 1.51 -11.40 10.24
N MET A 33 2.47 -10.57 10.57
CA MET A 33 2.28 -9.41 11.45
C MET A 33 2.88 -8.18 10.77
N LEU A 34 2.11 -7.09 10.70
CA LEU A 34 2.64 -5.82 10.21
C LEU A 34 3.56 -5.22 11.29
N PRO A 35 4.86 -5.13 11.04
CA PRO A 35 5.81 -4.65 12.02
C PRO A 35 5.66 -3.13 12.23
N PRO A 36 5.86 -2.62 13.44
CA PRO A 36 5.89 -1.19 13.71
C PRO A 36 6.92 -0.48 12.81
N ASN A 37 6.52 0.61 12.16
CA ASN A 37 7.32 1.36 11.18
C ASN A 37 7.85 0.52 10.02
N GLY A 38 7.28 -0.66 9.78
CA GLY A 38 7.65 -1.52 8.67
C GLY A 38 6.93 -1.16 7.38
N ILE A 39 7.58 -1.44 6.26
CA ILE A 39 6.99 -1.37 4.92
C ILE A 39 6.94 -2.78 4.37
N VAL A 40 5.73 -3.32 4.20
CA VAL A 40 5.50 -4.67 3.68
C VAL A 40 5.14 -4.59 2.21
N GLY A 41 6.00 -5.14 1.35
CA GLY A 41 5.72 -5.30 -0.07
C GLY A 41 4.92 -6.58 -0.32
N ILE A 42 3.77 -6.47 -0.98
CA ILE A 42 2.95 -7.62 -1.38
C ILE A 42 3.23 -7.93 -2.85
N ILE A 43 3.66 -9.14 -3.12
CA ILE A 43 3.97 -9.62 -4.45
C ILE A 43 3.19 -10.89 -4.78
N GLY A 44 3.04 -11.15 -6.06
CA GLY A 44 2.37 -12.36 -6.55
C GLY A 44 1.53 -12.11 -7.79
N PRO A 45 1.02 -13.17 -8.43
CA PRO A 45 0.28 -13.06 -9.67
C PRO A 45 -1.07 -12.33 -9.50
N ASN A 46 -1.61 -11.85 -10.62
CA ASN A 46 -2.92 -11.23 -10.61
C ASN A 46 -4.00 -12.26 -10.20
N GLY A 47 -4.94 -11.79 -9.37
CA GLY A 47 -6.01 -12.62 -8.83
C GLY A 47 -5.59 -13.58 -7.72
N ALA A 48 -4.37 -13.50 -7.19
CA ALA A 48 -3.90 -14.33 -6.08
C ALA A 48 -4.56 -14.00 -4.73
N GLY A 49 -5.22 -12.84 -4.60
CA GLY A 49 -5.86 -12.42 -3.36
C GLY A 49 -5.22 -11.20 -2.70
N LYS A 50 -4.28 -10.52 -3.37
CA LYS A 50 -3.59 -9.34 -2.83
C LYS A 50 -4.58 -8.24 -2.42
N THR A 51 -5.46 -7.83 -3.32
CA THR A 51 -6.51 -6.83 -3.04
C THR A 51 -7.52 -7.33 -2.00
N THR A 52 -7.77 -8.64 -1.94
CA THR A 52 -8.62 -9.23 -0.89
C THR A 52 -8.01 -9.05 0.49
N LEU A 53 -6.69 -9.17 0.62
CA LEU A 53 -5.99 -8.88 1.87
C LEU A 53 -6.18 -7.41 2.29
N PHE A 54 -6.11 -6.46 1.35
CA PHE A 54 -6.43 -5.06 1.65
C PHE A 54 -7.86 -4.89 2.15
N ARG A 55 -8.83 -5.58 1.54
CA ARG A 55 -10.22 -5.56 1.99
C ARG A 55 -10.41 -6.13 3.39
N LEU A 56 -9.64 -7.17 3.77
CA LEU A 56 -9.60 -7.68 5.14
C LEU A 56 -9.06 -6.63 6.12
N ILE A 57 -7.96 -5.96 5.77
CA ILE A 57 -7.35 -4.89 6.58
C ILE A 57 -8.34 -3.73 6.80
N MET A 58 -9.08 -3.36 5.76
CA MET A 58 -10.11 -2.31 5.83
C MET A 58 -11.41 -2.75 6.51
N GLY A 59 -11.56 -4.03 6.89
CA GLY A 59 -12.78 -4.57 7.47
C GLY A 59 -13.95 -4.72 6.48
N LEU A 60 -13.69 -4.60 5.17
CA LEU A 60 -14.69 -4.77 4.08
C LEU A 60 -14.95 -6.23 3.75
N GLU A 61 -14.09 -7.12 4.19
CA GLU A 61 -14.20 -8.58 4.08
C GLU A 61 -13.89 -9.21 5.42
N LYS A 62 -14.33 -10.47 5.60
CA LYS A 62 -14.01 -11.28 6.77
C LYS A 62 -13.24 -12.52 6.34
N ALA A 63 -12.33 -12.96 7.20
CA ALA A 63 -11.67 -14.25 7.05
C ALA A 63 -12.69 -15.38 7.15
N ASP A 64 -12.50 -16.44 6.38
CA ASP A 64 -13.36 -17.63 6.46
C ASP A 64 -12.90 -18.57 7.58
N LYS A 65 -11.57 -18.58 7.84
CA LYS A 65 -10.95 -19.31 8.97
C LYS A 65 -9.81 -18.46 9.55
N GLY A 66 -9.42 -18.78 10.79
CA GLY A 66 -8.32 -18.11 11.48
C GLY A 66 -8.73 -16.80 12.16
N GLU A 67 -7.73 -16.09 12.67
CA GLU A 67 -7.89 -14.82 13.37
C GLU A 67 -7.23 -13.71 12.57
N PHE A 68 -7.98 -12.65 12.27
CA PHE A 68 -7.49 -11.45 11.62
C PHE A 68 -7.80 -10.24 12.52
N GLU A 69 -6.76 -9.71 13.14
CA GLU A 69 -6.90 -8.61 14.09
C GLU A 69 -6.29 -7.33 13.51
N VAL A 70 -7.03 -6.23 13.58
CA VAL A 70 -6.56 -4.88 13.30
C VAL A 70 -6.63 -4.10 14.59
N GLY A 71 -5.52 -3.51 15.00
CA GLY A 71 -5.42 -2.78 16.26
C GLY A 71 -6.41 -1.60 16.33
N GLU A 72 -6.99 -1.35 17.51
CA GLU A 72 -7.99 -0.29 17.71
C GLU A 72 -7.47 1.12 17.39
N THR A 73 -6.16 1.33 17.45
CA THR A 73 -5.51 2.61 17.14
C THR A 73 -5.14 2.75 15.67
N VAL A 74 -5.41 1.73 14.85
CA VAL A 74 -5.08 1.74 13.42
C VAL A 74 -6.04 2.66 12.69
N LYS A 75 -5.46 3.63 11.98
CA LYS A 75 -6.15 4.50 11.02
C LYS A 75 -5.57 4.22 9.64
N VAL A 76 -6.36 3.55 8.83
CA VAL A 76 -5.96 3.19 7.47
C VAL A 76 -6.19 4.36 6.52
N ALA A 77 -5.15 4.75 5.78
CA ALA A 77 -5.25 5.58 4.58
C ALA A 77 -5.05 4.66 3.37
N TYR A 78 -6.03 4.60 2.48
CA TYR A 78 -6.02 3.71 1.32
C TYR A 78 -5.99 4.49 0.01
N VAL A 79 -5.00 4.18 -0.82
CA VAL A 79 -4.89 4.69 -2.18
C VAL A 79 -5.50 3.69 -3.13
N ASP A 80 -6.72 3.96 -3.60
CA ASP A 80 -7.38 3.19 -4.65
C ASP A 80 -7.14 3.84 -6.03
N GLN A 81 -7.01 3.01 -7.05
CA GLN A 81 -6.93 3.47 -8.45
C GLN A 81 -8.20 4.21 -8.94
N GLN A 82 -9.32 4.15 -8.20
CA GLN A 82 -10.59 4.75 -8.62
C GLN A 82 -10.77 6.24 -8.28
N HIS A 83 -9.89 6.84 -7.49
CA HIS A 83 -9.78 8.30 -7.21
C HIS A 83 -11.13 9.04 -6.95
N LYS A 84 -12.07 8.42 -6.22
CA LYS A 84 -13.46 8.89 -6.14
C LYS A 84 -13.69 10.15 -5.30
N ASP A 85 -12.72 10.53 -4.45
CA ASP A 85 -12.97 11.52 -3.39
C ASP A 85 -12.37 12.92 -3.64
N ILE A 86 -11.82 13.17 -4.83
CA ILE A 86 -11.26 14.48 -5.18
C ILE A 86 -12.36 15.35 -5.79
N ASP A 87 -12.69 16.48 -5.13
CA ASP A 87 -13.65 17.46 -5.64
C ASP A 87 -13.16 18.06 -6.98
N PRO A 88 -13.87 17.82 -8.10
CA PRO A 88 -13.45 18.24 -9.42
C PRO A 88 -13.42 19.77 -9.59
N ASN A 89 -14.12 20.52 -8.72
CA ASN A 89 -14.25 21.98 -8.79
C ASN A 89 -13.18 22.71 -7.98
N LYS A 90 -12.35 22.00 -7.22
CA LYS A 90 -11.21 22.58 -6.49
C LYS A 90 -9.94 22.47 -7.32
N SER A 91 -9.03 23.44 -7.13
CA SER A 91 -7.69 23.34 -7.70
C SER A 91 -6.84 22.31 -6.94
N VAL A 92 -5.80 21.81 -7.59
CA VAL A 92 -4.80 20.93 -6.97
C VAL A 92 -4.27 21.53 -5.67
N TYR A 93 -3.95 22.82 -5.71
CA TYR A 93 -3.51 23.54 -4.51
C TYR A 93 -4.59 23.56 -3.41
N GLN A 94 -5.83 23.87 -3.73
CA GLN A 94 -6.92 23.91 -2.75
C GLN A 94 -7.18 22.58 -2.09
N VAL A 95 -7.07 21.48 -2.86
CA VAL A 95 -7.26 20.11 -2.33
C VAL A 95 -6.17 19.75 -1.33
N ILE A 96 -4.90 20.05 -1.66
CA ILE A 96 -3.77 19.74 -0.77
C ILE A 96 -3.70 20.70 0.40
N SER A 97 -3.85 22.01 0.17
CA SER A 97 -3.65 23.03 1.20
C SER A 97 -4.82 23.16 2.18
N GLY A 98 -6.05 22.78 1.74
CA GLY A 98 -7.26 23.10 2.48
C GLY A 98 -7.47 24.60 2.69
N GLY A 99 -6.81 25.44 1.88
CA GLY A 99 -6.83 26.90 1.98
C GLY A 99 -5.72 27.51 2.85
N ASN A 100 -4.80 26.71 3.37
CA ASN A 100 -3.66 27.16 4.18
C ASN A 100 -2.34 27.00 3.42
N ASP A 101 -1.42 27.96 3.53
CA ASP A 101 -0.11 27.86 2.87
C ASP A 101 0.78 26.78 3.48
N LEU A 102 0.55 26.44 4.74
CA LEU A 102 1.26 25.38 5.45
C LEU A 102 0.35 24.17 5.67
N ILE A 103 0.87 23.01 5.38
CA ILE A 103 0.24 21.72 5.67
C ILE A 103 1.05 20.99 6.73
N ARG A 104 0.37 20.26 7.62
CA ARG A 104 1.03 19.50 8.67
C ARG A 104 1.26 18.07 8.22
N MET A 105 2.51 17.61 8.34
CA MET A 105 2.91 16.25 8.02
C MET A 105 3.96 15.75 9.02
N GLY A 106 3.76 14.59 9.61
CA GLY A 106 4.71 14.01 10.57
C GLY A 106 5.07 14.95 11.74
N GLY A 107 4.14 15.84 12.13
CA GLY A 107 4.37 16.83 13.18
C GLY A 107 5.13 18.09 12.75
N ARG A 108 5.45 18.26 11.47
CA ARG A 108 6.15 19.42 10.88
C ARG A 108 5.22 20.20 9.97
N ASP A 109 5.39 21.51 9.93
CA ASP A 109 4.69 22.38 8.99
C ASP A 109 5.51 22.48 7.70
N ILE A 110 4.91 22.12 6.56
CA ILE A 110 5.52 22.10 5.24
C ILE A 110 4.74 23.05 4.33
N ASN A 111 5.43 23.82 3.51
CA ASN A 111 4.77 24.66 2.51
C ASN A 111 4.04 23.81 1.47
N ALA A 112 2.73 24.04 1.28
CA ALA A 112 1.87 23.24 0.41
C ALA A 112 2.32 23.28 -1.07
N ARG A 113 2.80 24.43 -1.56
CA ARG A 113 3.30 24.55 -2.94
C ARG A 113 4.60 23.81 -3.15
N ALA A 114 5.52 23.88 -2.19
CA ALA A 114 6.77 23.12 -2.22
C ALA A 114 6.51 21.61 -2.16
N TYR A 115 5.54 21.20 -1.35
CA TYR A 115 5.10 19.79 -1.29
C TYR A 115 4.56 19.30 -2.64
N LEU A 116 3.65 20.06 -3.26
CA LEU A 116 3.09 19.74 -4.56
C LEU A 116 4.15 19.67 -5.67
N SER A 117 5.18 20.52 -5.60
CA SER A 117 6.28 20.50 -6.56
C SER A 117 7.06 19.18 -6.55
N ARG A 118 7.13 18.48 -5.41
CA ARG A 118 7.74 17.13 -5.32
C ARG A 118 6.97 16.11 -6.14
N PHE A 119 5.63 16.25 -6.24
CA PHE A 119 4.75 15.41 -7.06
C PHE A 119 4.60 15.92 -8.49
N ASN A 120 5.57 16.70 -8.96
CA ASN A 120 5.63 17.21 -10.33
C ASN A 120 4.44 18.09 -10.73
N PHE A 121 3.88 18.86 -9.75
CA PHE A 121 2.95 19.94 -10.03
C PHE A 121 3.69 21.27 -9.99
N SER A 122 3.93 21.84 -11.17
CA SER A 122 4.52 23.18 -11.31
C SER A 122 3.56 24.29 -10.82
N GLY A 123 4.02 25.52 -10.71
CA GLY A 123 3.18 26.63 -10.23
C GLY A 123 1.83 26.76 -10.97
N ALA A 124 1.84 26.64 -12.30
CA ALA A 124 0.62 26.71 -13.11
C ALA A 124 -0.26 25.46 -12.95
N ASP A 125 0.35 24.27 -12.79
CA ASP A 125 -0.39 23.02 -12.62
C ASP A 125 -1.12 22.96 -11.28
N GLN A 126 -0.60 23.64 -10.27
CA GLN A 126 -1.22 23.73 -8.96
C GLN A 126 -2.57 24.47 -8.96
N GLU A 127 -2.78 25.34 -9.94
CA GLU A 127 -4.04 26.10 -10.12
C GLU A 127 -5.05 25.38 -11.02
N LYS A 128 -4.67 24.26 -11.66
CA LYS A 128 -5.61 23.45 -12.45
C LYS A 128 -6.73 22.89 -11.58
N LEU A 129 -7.96 22.92 -12.08
CA LEU A 129 -9.07 22.23 -11.44
C LEU A 129 -8.87 20.70 -11.52
N CYS A 130 -9.20 20.01 -10.44
CA CYS A 130 -9.02 18.55 -10.37
C CYS A 130 -9.86 17.79 -11.41
N GLY A 131 -10.97 18.38 -11.87
CA GLY A 131 -11.82 17.81 -12.91
C GLY A 131 -11.17 17.71 -14.29
N VAL A 132 -10.16 18.54 -14.58
CA VAL A 132 -9.46 18.54 -15.89
C VAL A 132 -8.13 17.81 -15.88
N LEU A 133 -7.75 17.21 -14.76
CA LEU A 133 -6.50 16.47 -14.63
C LEU A 133 -6.52 15.20 -15.49
N SER A 134 -5.40 14.92 -16.13
CA SER A 134 -5.15 13.61 -16.75
C SER A 134 -5.12 12.49 -15.71
N GLY A 135 -5.22 11.23 -16.16
CA GLY A 135 -5.15 10.06 -15.25
C GLY A 135 -3.86 10.05 -14.43
N GLY A 136 -2.71 10.33 -15.05
CA GLY A 136 -1.41 10.38 -14.36
C GLY A 136 -1.32 11.54 -13.35
N GLU A 137 -1.82 12.74 -13.71
CA GLU A 137 -1.87 13.87 -12.78
C GLU A 137 -2.80 13.58 -11.59
N ARG A 138 -3.93 12.94 -11.84
CA ARG A 138 -4.88 12.54 -10.78
C ARG A 138 -4.26 11.51 -9.84
N ASN A 139 -3.53 10.54 -10.38
CA ASN A 139 -2.82 9.54 -9.57
C ASN A 139 -1.75 10.20 -8.67
N ARG A 140 -0.94 11.13 -9.23
CA ARG A 140 0.04 11.90 -8.44
C ARG A 140 -0.61 12.71 -7.32
N LEU A 141 -1.72 13.39 -7.60
CA LEU A 141 -2.46 14.15 -6.58
C LEU A 141 -3.00 13.24 -5.48
N HIS A 142 -3.50 12.07 -5.86
CA HIS A 142 -4.01 11.10 -4.90
C HIS A 142 -2.91 10.55 -3.98
N LEU A 143 -1.74 10.23 -4.53
CA LEU A 143 -0.57 9.85 -3.75
C LEU A 143 -0.16 10.96 -2.77
N ALA A 144 -0.13 12.23 -3.24
CA ALA A 144 0.18 13.36 -2.39
C ALA A 144 -0.84 13.55 -1.25
N LEU A 145 -2.13 13.32 -1.52
CA LEU A 145 -3.18 13.36 -0.50
C LEU A 145 -2.99 12.28 0.57
N CYS A 146 -2.78 11.05 0.15
CA CYS A 146 -2.66 9.92 1.07
C CYS A 146 -1.43 10.02 1.98
N LEU A 147 -0.30 10.47 1.45
CA LEU A 147 0.89 10.72 2.26
C LEU A 147 0.71 11.90 3.23
N LYS A 148 -0.17 12.84 2.90
CA LYS A 148 -0.52 13.96 3.79
C LYS A 148 -1.50 13.55 4.88
N GLU A 149 -2.37 12.57 4.63
CA GLU A 149 -3.37 12.15 5.59
C GLU A 149 -2.74 11.65 6.90
N GLU A 150 -3.39 11.96 8.02
CA GLU A 150 -2.95 11.54 9.35
C GLU A 150 -3.30 10.05 9.65
N GLY A 151 -3.17 9.17 8.66
CA GLY A 151 -3.21 7.74 8.85
C GLY A 151 -1.92 7.24 9.51
N ASN A 152 -1.99 6.10 10.20
CA ASN A 152 -0.80 5.43 10.73
C ASN A 152 -0.53 4.09 10.04
N VAL A 153 -1.40 3.69 9.09
CA VAL A 153 -1.21 2.57 8.17
C VAL A 153 -1.61 3.01 6.76
N LEU A 154 -0.65 3.01 5.84
CA LEU A 154 -0.88 3.28 4.42
C LEU A 154 -1.09 1.95 3.67
N LEU A 155 -2.13 1.90 2.86
CA LEU A 155 -2.34 0.83 1.89
C LEU A 155 -2.22 1.41 0.48
N LEU A 156 -1.23 0.96 -0.28
CA LEU A 156 -0.94 1.41 -1.63
C LEU A 156 -1.12 0.26 -2.62
N ASP A 157 -2.09 0.37 -3.54
CA ASP A 157 -2.35 -0.64 -4.57
C ASP A 157 -1.79 -0.16 -5.91
N GLU A 158 -0.67 -0.76 -6.35
CA GLU A 158 0.06 -0.46 -7.58
C GLU A 158 0.40 1.04 -7.74
N PRO A 159 1.01 1.69 -6.73
CA PRO A 159 1.24 3.13 -6.74
C PRO A 159 2.27 3.57 -7.78
N THR A 160 3.05 2.64 -8.33
CA THR A 160 4.10 2.90 -9.33
C THR A 160 3.59 2.88 -10.76
N ASN A 161 2.33 2.51 -10.99
CA ASN A 161 1.76 2.49 -12.34
C ASN A 161 1.60 3.92 -12.88
N ASP A 162 2.06 4.13 -14.10
CA ASP A 162 1.90 5.38 -14.87
C ASP A 162 2.45 6.65 -14.18
N ILE A 163 3.42 6.51 -13.28
CA ILE A 163 4.08 7.66 -12.65
C ILE A 163 5.47 7.93 -13.25
N ASP A 164 5.86 9.20 -13.25
CA ASP A 164 7.18 9.64 -13.69
C ASP A 164 8.24 9.47 -12.58
N VAL A 165 9.52 9.57 -12.95
CA VAL A 165 10.65 9.34 -12.04
C VAL A 165 10.66 10.32 -10.85
N ASN A 166 10.21 11.57 -11.05
CA ASN A 166 10.19 12.55 -9.96
C ASN A 166 9.10 12.19 -8.93
N THR A 167 7.93 11.78 -9.42
CA THR A 167 6.84 11.29 -8.57
C THR A 167 7.22 10.02 -7.84
N LEU A 168 7.94 9.09 -8.50
CA LEU A 168 8.44 7.88 -7.84
C LEU A 168 9.39 8.22 -6.68
N ARG A 169 10.31 9.15 -6.88
CA ARG A 169 11.22 9.62 -5.81
C ARG A 169 10.44 10.28 -4.67
N ALA A 170 9.47 11.14 -4.99
CA ALA A 170 8.64 11.75 -3.96
C ALA A 170 7.84 10.73 -3.14
N LEU A 171 7.38 9.65 -3.79
CA LEU A 171 6.72 8.54 -3.11
C LEU A 171 7.69 7.78 -2.19
N GLU A 172 8.90 7.46 -2.66
CA GLU A 172 9.94 6.80 -1.87
C GLU A 172 10.31 7.63 -0.63
N GLU A 173 10.65 8.92 -0.82
CA GLU A 173 10.94 9.84 0.28
C GLU A 173 9.76 9.97 1.26
N GLY A 174 8.53 10.05 0.73
CA GLY A 174 7.33 10.13 1.55
C GLY A 174 7.09 8.89 2.39
N LEU A 175 7.41 7.70 1.87
CA LEU A 175 7.31 6.43 2.59
C LEU A 175 8.42 6.27 3.64
N GLU A 176 9.65 6.71 3.35
CA GLU A 176 10.75 6.72 4.31
C GLU A 176 10.49 7.66 5.51
N ASP A 177 9.90 8.83 5.23
CA ASP A 177 9.55 9.83 6.25
C ASP A 177 8.23 9.51 6.98
N PHE A 178 7.49 8.51 6.53
CA PHE A 178 6.18 8.18 7.10
C PHE A 178 6.31 7.55 8.49
N ALA A 179 5.75 8.22 9.49
CA ALA A 179 5.80 7.78 10.89
C ALA A 179 4.74 6.71 11.21
N GLY A 180 4.62 5.69 10.37
CA GLY A 180 3.66 4.60 10.52
C GLY A 180 4.11 3.37 9.75
N CYS A 181 3.17 2.50 9.46
CA CYS A 181 3.40 1.30 8.66
C CYS A 181 2.84 1.49 7.25
N ALA A 182 3.44 0.85 6.26
CA ALA A 182 2.87 0.81 4.91
C ALA A 182 2.77 -0.62 4.41
N VAL A 183 1.71 -0.89 3.64
CA VAL A 183 1.55 -2.14 2.89
C VAL A 183 1.36 -1.77 1.43
N VAL A 184 2.25 -2.26 0.59
CA VAL A 184 2.34 -1.84 -0.81
C VAL A 184 2.23 -3.05 -1.73
N ILE A 185 1.19 -3.08 -2.56
CA ILE A 185 1.12 -4.02 -3.69
C ILE A 185 1.84 -3.36 -4.86
N SER A 186 2.88 -3.99 -5.41
CA SER A 186 3.54 -3.52 -6.62
C SER A 186 4.18 -4.67 -7.39
N HIS A 187 4.28 -4.48 -8.71
CA HIS A 187 5.08 -5.32 -9.61
C HIS A 187 6.45 -4.74 -9.92
N ASP A 188 6.73 -3.52 -9.45
CA ASP A 188 8.04 -2.87 -9.60
C ASP A 188 9.03 -3.38 -8.56
N ARG A 189 9.90 -4.30 -9.00
CA ARG A 189 10.90 -4.97 -8.17
C ARG A 189 11.92 -4.00 -7.60
N TRP A 190 12.33 -3.00 -8.39
CA TRP A 190 13.31 -2.00 -7.99
C TRP A 190 12.77 -1.07 -6.91
N PHE A 191 11.52 -0.68 -7.04
CA PHE A 191 10.83 0.10 -6.04
C PHE A 191 10.70 -0.69 -4.73
N LEU A 192 10.20 -1.93 -4.80
CA LEU A 192 10.06 -2.79 -3.61
C LEU A 192 11.40 -3.06 -2.93
N ASP A 193 12.47 -3.26 -3.71
CA ASP A 193 13.80 -3.54 -3.15
C ASP A 193 14.37 -2.36 -2.36
N ARG A 194 14.04 -1.12 -2.77
CA ARG A 194 14.49 0.10 -2.10
C ARG A 194 13.71 0.43 -0.83
N ILE A 195 12.41 0.16 -0.80
CA ILE A 195 11.56 0.65 0.30
C ILE A 195 11.12 -0.44 1.29
N CYS A 196 11.01 -1.70 0.86
CA CYS A 196 10.42 -2.72 1.71
C CYS A 196 11.39 -3.23 2.78
N THR A 197 10.87 -3.37 3.99
CA THR A 197 11.53 -4.06 5.10
C THR A 197 11.12 -5.52 5.19
N HIS A 198 9.96 -5.86 4.62
CA HIS A 198 9.38 -7.20 4.61
C HIS A 198 8.67 -7.45 3.29
N ILE A 199 8.60 -8.72 2.89
CA ILE A 199 7.88 -9.17 1.69
C ILE A 199 6.81 -10.18 2.10
N LEU A 200 5.59 -9.98 1.61
CA LEU A 200 4.49 -10.94 1.69
C LEU A 200 4.25 -11.50 0.28
N ALA A 201 4.72 -12.69 0.03
CA ALA A 201 4.71 -13.29 -1.31
C ALA A 201 3.59 -14.31 -1.47
N PHE A 202 2.72 -14.08 -2.43
CA PHE A 202 1.74 -15.06 -2.90
C PHE A 202 2.43 -15.96 -3.93
N GLU A 203 2.95 -17.10 -3.48
CA GLU A 203 3.83 -17.97 -4.27
C GLU A 203 3.10 -18.97 -5.19
N GLY A 204 1.77 -18.97 -5.15
CA GLY A 204 0.93 -19.90 -5.89
C GLY A 204 0.39 -21.03 -5.01
N ASP A 205 -0.51 -21.86 -5.57
CA ASP A 205 -1.18 -22.96 -4.85
C ASP A 205 -1.78 -22.56 -3.49
N SER A 206 -2.27 -21.30 -3.42
CA SER A 206 -2.83 -20.67 -2.21
C SER A 206 -1.84 -20.51 -1.05
N ASN A 207 -0.54 -20.66 -1.32
CA ASN A 207 0.51 -20.43 -0.33
C ASN A 207 0.92 -18.98 -0.29
N VAL A 208 1.08 -18.45 0.92
CA VAL A 208 1.59 -17.10 1.17
C VAL A 208 2.78 -17.21 2.12
N PHE A 209 3.89 -16.58 1.74
CA PHE A 209 5.11 -16.61 2.51
C PHE A 209 5.48 -15.21 3.00
N PHE A 210 5.68 -15.05 4.30
CA PHE A 210 6.12 -13.80 4.91
C PHE A 210 7.61 -13.84 5.16
N PHE A 211 8.34 -12.85 4.66
CA PHE A 211 9.79 -12.77 4.71
C PHE A 211 10.23 -11.41 5.26
N GLU A 212 11.16 -11.43 6.21
CA GLU A 212 11.84 -10.24 6.73
C GLU A 212 13.08 -9.97 5.89
N GLY A 213 13.10 -8.85 5.18
CA GLY A 213 14.17 -8.44 4.30
C GLY A 213 13.68 -7.73 3.04
N SER A 214 14.62 -7.35 2.17
CA SER A 214 14.36 -6.69 0.89
C SER A 214 13.81 -7.68 -0.15
N TYR A 215 13.37 -7.14 -1.30
CA TYR A 215 12.92 -7.95 -2.41
C TYR A 215 14.02 -8.87 -2.95
N SER A 216 15.24 -8.38 -3.09
CA SER A 216 16.39 -9.17 -3.56
C SER A 216 16.73 -10.33 -2.61
N GLU A 217 16.72 -10.07 -1.30
CA GLU A 217 16.95 -11.11 -0.28
C GLU A 217 15.85 -12.17 -0.28
N TYR A 218 14.58 -11.76 -0.49
CA TYR A 218 13.47 -12.69 -0.67
C TYR A 218 13.67 -13.58 -1.91
N GLU A 219 14.05 -13.02 -3.05
CA GLU A 219 14.29 -13.79 -4.28
C GLU A 219 15.41 -14.83 -4.09
N GLU A 220 16.50 -14.47 -3.43
CA GLU A 220 17.57 -15.41 -3.08
C GLU A 220 17.07 -16.52 -2.14
N ASN A 221 16.28 -16.16 -1.13
CA ASN A 221 15.68 -17.13 -0.21
C ASN A 221 14.73 -18.09 -0.96
N LYS A 222 13.89 -17.54 -1.84
CA LYS A 222 12.99 -18.33 -2.68
C LYS A 222 13.73 -19.33 -3.54
N GLN A 223 14.80 -18.91 -4.21
CA GLN A 223 15.63 -19.80 -5.03
C GLN A 223 16.27 -20.93 -4.20
N LYS A 224 16.67 -20.66 -2.96
CA LYS A 224 17.21 -21.67 -2.04
C LYS A 224 16.15 -22.67 -1.55
N ARG A 225 14.89 -22.20 -1.30
CA ARG A 225 13.78 -23.02 -0.80
C ARG A 225 13.13 -23.88 -1.88
N LEU A 226 12.84 -23.26 -3.02
CA LEU A 226 12.02 -23.87 -4.08
C LEU A 226 12.83 -24.36 -5.29
N GLY A 227 14.12 -24.00 -5.36
CA GLY A 227 14.95 -24.23 -6.52
C GLY A 227 14.70 -23.20 -7.63
N LYS A 228 15.40 -23.32 -8.77
CA LYS A 228 15.14 -22.48 -9.95
C LYS A 228 13.86 -23.00 -10.63
N GLU A 229 12.72 -22.41 -10.30
CA GLU A 229 11.47 -22.70 -11.01
C GLU A 229 11.39 -21.89 -12.31
N GLU A 230 11.03 -22.57 -13.40
CA GLU A 230 10.51 -21.91 -14.59
C GLU A 230 9.11 -21.34 -14.27
N PRO A 231 8.70 -20.19 -14.88
CA PRO A 231 7.43 -19.56 -14.60
C PRO A 231 6.26 -20.48 -14.96
N THR A 232 5.66 -21.10 -13.96
CA THR A 232 4.48 -21.95 -14.11
C THR A 232 3.20 -21.13 -14.00
N ARG A 233 2.15 -21.54 -14.76
CA ARG A 233 0.81 -20.93 -14.67
C ARG A 233 0.27 -21.07 -13.25
N VAL A 234 -0.34 -20.01 -12.74
CA VAL A 234 -1.02 -20.00 -11.44
C VAL A 234 -2.06 -21.11 -11.37
N ARG A 235 -1.88 -22.05 -10.47
CA ARG A 235 -2.87 -23.07 -10.14
C ARG A 235 -3.49 -22.72 -8.79
N TYR A 236 -4.81 -22.89 -8.68
CA TYR A 236 -5.54 -22.73 -7.42
C TYR A 236 -5.96 -24.11 -6.91
N ARG A 237 -5.85 -24.32 -5.60
CA ARG A 237 -6.45 -25.48 -4.96
C ARG A 237 -7.97 -25.34 -4.98
N LYS A 238 -8.68 -26.43 -5.27
CA LYS A 238 -10.13 -26.50 -5.04
C LYS A 238 -10.39 -26.67 -3.56
N LEU A 239 -11.41 -25.95 -3.02
CA LEU A 239 -11.93 -26.24 -1.70
C LEU A 239 -12.45 -27.68 -1.71
N MET A 240 -11.89 -28.51 -0.83
CA MET A 240 -12.52 -29.77 -0.47
C MET A 240 -13.56 -29.45 0.60
N ASN A 241 -14.83 -29.63 0.27
CA ASN A 241 -15.90 -29.62 1.28
C ASN A 241 -15.80 -30.97 2.01
N ASP A 242 -15.40 -30.93 3.28
CA ASP A 242 -15.57 -32.05 4.22
C ASP A 242 -17.01 -32.08 4.73
#